data_718e37ce9cc14c40f2fe096faf2cc296
#
_entry.id   718e37ce9cc14c40f2fe096faf2cc296
#
_cell.length_a   1.000
_cell.length_b   1.000
_cell.length_c   1.000
_cell.angle_alpha   90.00
_cell.angle_beta   90.00
_cell.angle_gamma   90.00
#
_symmetry.space_group_name_H-M   'P 1'
#
loop_
_entity.id
_entity.type
_entity.pdbx_description
1 polymer ?
#
loop_
_entity_poly.entity_id
_entity_poly.type
_entity_poly.pdbx_seq_one_letter_code
_entity_poly.pdbx_strand_id
1 'polypeptide(L)'
;MARLWAPPALFPGAFAAGGLLVGLALGLDLWAMLEMRRRRANILPHRAATALVTTGPFAWSRNPIYLANCLLLLGLGGLFDNAWFFVAAPVAAFATDRLAIRREERHLAALFGAAWSVYRSRVRRWFGRRMRS
;
A
#
# COMPACT_ATOMS: atom_id res chain seq x y z
N MET A 1 20.44 -28.69 1.28
CA MET A 1 19.47 -28.19 0.38
C MET A 1 18.70 -27.03 0.94
N ALA A 2 18.28 -26.16 0.05
CA ALA A 2 17.54 -24.97 0.44
C ALA A 2 16.25 -25.28 1.21
N ARG A 3 15.65 -26.42 0.98
CA ARG A 3 14.40 -26.81 1.63
C ARG A 3 14.48 -27.01 3.14
N LEU A 4 15.68 -27.17 3.68
CA LEU A 4 15.83 -27.25 5.14
C LEU A 4 15.42 -25.95 5.84
N TRP A 5 15.57 -24.85 5.16
CA TRP A 5 15.23 -23.52 5.69
C TRP A 5 13.91 -22.98 5.16
N ALA A 6 13.28 -23.71 4.23
CA ALA A 6 12.01 -23.28 3.68
C ALA A 6 10.89 -23.57 4.67
N PRO A 7 9.90 -22.70 4.80
CA PRO A 7 8.72 -22.98 5.61
C PRO A 7 7.93 -24.13 4.99
N PRO A 8 6.98 -24.73 5.73
CA PRO A 8 6.10 -25.77 5.18
C PRO A 8 5.33 -25.24 3.98
N ALA A 9 4.92 -26.17 3.10
CA ALA A 9 4.11 -25.84 1.95
C ALA A 9 2.82 -25.15 2.36
N LEU A 10 2.37 -24.23 1.53
CA LEU A 10 1.15 -23.49 1.78
C LEU A 10 -0.07 -24.33 1.38
N PHE A 11 -1.26 -23.78 1.62
CA PHE A 11 -2.52 -24.44 1.30
C PHE A 11 -2.67 -24.69 -0.20
N PRO A 12 -3.51 -25.69 -0.59
CA PRO A 12 -3.84 -25.89 -2.01
C PRO A 12 -4.44 -24.61 -2.61
N GLY A 13 -4.02 -24.28 -3.81
CA GLY A 13 -4.47 -23.06 -4.48
C GLY A 13 -3.67 -21.81 -4.11
N ALA A 14 -2.64 -21.92 -3.27
CA ALA A 14 -1.80 -20.79 -2.91
C ALA A 14 -1.17 -20.11 -4.13
N PHE A 15 -0.77 -20.90 -5.13
CA PHE A 15 -0.21 -20.35 -6.35
C PHE A 15 -1.21 -19.47 -7.11
N ALA A 16 -2.44 -19.95 -7.28
CA ALA A 16 -3.48 -19.18 -7.98
C ALA A 16 -3.86 -17.93 -7.20
N ALA A 17 -4.05 -18.07 -5.88
CA ALA A 17 -4.36 -16.93 -5.03
C ALA A 17 -3.21 -15.90 -5.02
N GLY A 18 -1.97 -16.39 -4.99
CA GLY A 18 -0.79 -15.54 -5.05
C GLY A 18 -0.71 -14.76 -6.35
N GLY A 19 -0.97 -15.42 -7.48
CA GLY A 19 -0.99 -14.77 -8.77
C GLY A 19 -2.08 -13.69 -8.86
N LEU A 20 -3.25 -13.97 -8.32
CA LEU A 20 -4.33 -13.00 -8.26
C LEU A 20 -3.94 -11.78 -7.43
N LEU A 21 -3.36 -12.00 -6.26
CA LEU A 21 -2.90 -10.90 -5.41
C LEU A 21 -1.82 -10.05 -6.07
N VAL A 22 -0.88 -10.69 -6.76
CA VAL A 22 0.15 -9.95 -7.51
C VAL A 22 -0.50 -9.08 -8.58
N GLY A 23 -1.43 -9.64 -9.34
CA GLY A 23 -2.17 -8.89 -10.35
C GLY A 23 -2.91 -7.70 -9.76
N LEU A 24 -3.62 -7.91 -8.65
CA LEU A 24 -4.34 -6.85 -7.96
C LEU A 24 -3.37 -5.77 -7.42
N ALA A 25 -2.24 -6.20 -6.87
CA ALA A 25 -1.24 -5.28 -6.34
C ALA A 25 -0.65 -4.39 -7.44
N LEU A 26 -0.27 -4.99 -8.56
CA LEU A 26 0.27 -4.25 -9.69
C LEU A 26 -0.79 -3.33 -10.31
N GLY A 27 -2.03 -3.80 -10.39
CA GLY A 27 -3.15 -2.98 -10.86
C GLY A 27 -3.40 -1.78 -9.96
N LEU A 28 -3.37 -1.98 -8.65
CA LEU A 28 -3.55 -0.91 -7.68
C LEU A 28 -2.40 0.10 -7.75
N ASP A 29 -1.16 -0.40 -7.85
CA ASP A 29 0.00 0.47 -8.02
C ASP A 29 -0.14 1.33 -9.28
N LEU A 30 -0.46 0.71 -10.39
CA LEU A 30 -0.62 1.43 -11.65
C LEU A 30 -1.74 2.46 -11.55
N TRP A 31 -2.88 2.07 -10.98
CA TRP A 31 -4.01 2.99 -10.81
C TRP A 31 -3.62 4.18 -9.94
N ALA A 32 -2.93 3.95 -8.83
CA ALA A 32 -2.47 5.02 -7.95
C ALA A 32 -1.51 5.96 -8.67
N MET A 33 -0.56 5.40 -9.41
CA MET A 33 0.42 6.20 -10.14
C MET A 33 -0.23 7.02 -11.25
N LEU A 34 -1.19 6.43 -11.97
CA LEU A 34 -1.93 7.15 -13.01
C LEU A 34 -2.79 8.27 -12.42
N GLU A 35 -3.38 8.03 -11.26
CA GLU A 35 -4.18 9.06 -10.59
C GLU A 35 -3.31 10.21 -10.12
N MET A 36 -2.15 9.92 -9.53
CA MET A 36 -1.18 10.94 -9.14
C MET A 36 -0.74 11.76 -10.36
N ARG A 37 -0.43 11.08 -11.45
CA ARG A 37 -0.01 11.74 -12.68
C ARG A 37 -1.12 12.62 -13.26
N ARG A 38 -2.35 12.10 -13.27
CA ARG A 38 -3.52 12.83 -13.76
C ARG A 38 -3.78 14.10 -12.95
N ARG A 39 -3.53 14.04 -11.65
CA ARG A 39 -3.69 15.17 -10.72
C ARG A 39 -2.43 16.01 -10.59
N ARG A 40 -1.41 15.72 -11.39
CA ARG A 40 -0.13 16.42 -11.39
C ARG A 40 0.57 16.36 -10.05
N ALA A 41 0.36 15.28 -9.31
CA ALA A 41 1.07 15.03 -8.06
C ALA A 41 2.46 14.49 -8.36
N ASN A 42 3.35 14.69 -7.40
CA ASN A 42 4.71 14.20 -7.49
C ASN A 42 4.76 12.74 -7.03
N ILE A 43 5.13 11.83 -7.94
CA ILE A 43 5.23 10.41 -7.63
C ILE A 43 6.60 10.00 -7.07
N LEU A 44 7.60 10.86 -7.16
CA LEU A 44 8.95 10.54 -6.68
C LEU A 44 9.02 10.75 -5.16
N PRO A 45 9.37 9.72 -4.37
CA PRO A 45 9.27 9.82 -2.91
C PRO A 45 10.22 10.84 -2.27
N HIS A 46 11.29 11.20 -2.97
CA HIS A 46 12.28 12.16 -2.44
C HIS A 46 11.94 13.62 -2.71
N ARG A 47 10.84 13.89 -3.39
CA ARG A 47 10.41 15.26 -3.70
C ARG A 47 9.23 15.65 -2.83
N ALA A 48 9.10 16.95 -2.58
CA ALA A 48 7.94 17.48 -1.87
C ALA A 48 6.66 17.23 -2.68
N ALA A 49 5.57 16.98 -1.99
CA ALA A 49 4.27 16.81 -2.63
C ALA A 49 3.82 18.11 -3.28
N THR A 50 3.35 18.03 -4.52
CA THR A 50 2.87 19.19 -5.28
C THR A 50 1.34 19.28 -5.30
N ALA A 51 0.64 18.20 -4.97
CA ALA A 51 -0.81 18.16 -4.89
C ALA A 51 -1.25 17.09 -3.90
N LEU A 52 -2.37 17.33 -3.25
CA LEU A 52 -3.00 16.32 -2.39
C LEU A 52 -4.01 15.55 -3.24
N VAL A 53 -3.71 14.29 -3.52
CA VAL A 53 -4.58 13.43 -4.32
C VAL A 53 -5.53 12.70 -3.39
N THR A 54 -6.83 12.85 -3.63
CA THR A 54 -7.89 12.27 -2.79
C THR A 54 -8.89 11.44 -3.59
N THR A 55 -8.64 11.26 -4.89
CA THR A 55 -9.53 10.58 -5.83
C THR A 55 -8.93 9.26 -6.31
N GLY A 56 -9.71 8.45 -7.05
CA GLY A 56 -9.27 7.15 -7.48
C GLY A 56 -9.02 6.23 -6.29
N PRO A 57 -7.89 5.51 -6.27
CA PRO A 57 -7.58 4.63 -5.14
C PRO A 57 -7.37 5.40 -3.84
N PHE A 58 -7.01 6.69 -3.92
CA PHE A 58 -6.83 7.54 -2.74
C PHE A 58 -8.16 7.87 -2.05
N ALA A 59 -9.28 7.61 -2.69
CA ALA A 59 -10.58 7.73 -2.04
C ALA A 59 -10.84 6.61 -1.04
N TRP A 60 -10.08 5.52 -1.10
CA TRP A 60 -10.25 4.33 -0.27
C TRP A 60 -9.06 4.05 0.64
N SER A 61 -7.89 4.56 0.31
CA SER A 61 -6.68 4.41 1.12
C SER A 61 -5.87 5.69 1.03
N ARG A 62 -5.31 6.13 2.15
CA ARG A 62 -4.37 7.25 2.13
C ARG A 62 -3.01 6.84 1.58
N ASN A 63 -2.74 5.54 1.52
CA ASN A 63 -1.45 5.00 1.09
C ASN A 63 -1.64 3.80 0.17
N PRO A 64 -2.31 3.99 -1.01
CA PRO A 64 -2.60 2.85 -1.87
C PRO A 64 -1.35 2.18 -2.43
N ILE A 65 -0.27 2.91 -2.67
CA ILE A 65 0.98 2.33 -3.17
C ILE A 65 1.62 1.44 -2.11
N TYR A 66 1.65 1.90 -0.86
CA TYR A 66 2.17 1.07 0.23
C TYR A 66 1.28 -0.14 0.50
N LEU A 67 -0.04 0.03 0.38
CA LEU A 67 -0.97 -1.09 0.47
C LEU A 67 -0.71 -2.10 -0.64
N ALA A 68 -0.50 -1.63 -1.87
CA ALA A 68 -0.18 -2.50 -3.00
C ALA A 68 1.13 -3.27 -2.76
N ASN A 69 2.13 -2.62 -2.18
CA ASN A 69 3.39 -3.29 -1.87
C ASN A 69 3.20 -4.42 -0.86
N CYS A 70 2.34 -4.24 0.13
CA CYS A 70 2.02 -5.30 1.09
C CYS A 70 1.28 -6.46 0.42
N LEU A 71 0.31 -6.13 -0.44
CA LEU A 71 -0.41 -7.15 -1.21
C LEU A 71 0.53 -7.92 -2.14
N LEU A 72 1.50 -7.22 -2.73
CA LEU A 72 2.51 -7.85 -3.58
C LEU A 72 3.32 -8.87 -2.79
N LEU A 73 3.75 -8.54 -1.58
CA LEU A 73 4.49 -9.47 -0.74
C LEU A 73 3.65 -10.71 -0.42
N LEU A 74 2.38 -10.53 -0.08
CA LEU A 74 1.48 -11.66 0.17
C LEU A 74 1.33 -12.53 -1.09
N GLY A 75 1.17 -11.87 -2.24
CA GLY A 75 1.02 -12.57 -3.52
C GLY A 75 2.26 -13.37 -3.88
N LEU A 76 3.44 -12.79 -3.68
CA LEU A 76 4.70 -13.48 -3.93
C LEU A 76 4.86 -14.70 -3.01
N GLY A 77 4.38 -14.61 -1.78
CA GLY A 77 4.37 -15.75 -0.87
C GLY A 77 3.59 -16.92 -1.44
N GLY A 78 2.42 -16.65 -2.03
CA GLY A 78 1.63 -17.69 -2.69
C GLY A 78 2.30 -18.24 -3.94
N LEU A 79 2.84 -17.35 -4.80
CA LEU A 79 3.48 -17.76 -6.04
C LEU A 79 4.73 -18.62 -5.81
N PHE A 80 5.53 -18.27 -4.80
CA PHE A 80 6.77 -18.99 -4.51
C PHE A 80 6.60 -20.07 -3.46
N ASP A 81 5.37 -20.28 -2.99
CA ASP A 81 5.07 -21.27 -1.95
C ASP A 81 5.98 -21.08 -0.74
N ASN A 82 6.07 -19.83 -0.27
CA ASN A 82 7.02 -19.46 0.77
C ASN A 82 6.34 -18.59 1.82
N ALA A 83 6.07 -19.16 2.98
CA ALA A 83 5.35 -18.50 4.06
C ALA A 83 6.13 -17.33 4.69
N TRP A 84 7.42 -17.21 4.45
CA TRP A 84 8.20 -16.08 4.94
C TRP A 84 7.70 -14.74 4.40
N PHE A 85 7.13 -14.74 3.19
CA PHE A 85 6.52 -13.53 2.63
C PHE A 85 5.31 -13.07 3.45
N PHE A 86 4.61 -14.01 4.10
CA PHE A 86 3.47 -13.67 4.96
C PHE A 86 3.92 -13.03 6.28
N VAL A 87 5.15 -13.28 6.70
CA VAL A 87 5.76 -12.58 7.82
C VAL A 87 6.29 -11.22 7.37
N ALA A 88 6.89 -11.19 6.18
CA ALA A 88 7.46 -9.96 5.64
C ALA A 88 6.41 -8.88 5.40
N ALA A 89 5.21 -9.24 4.97
CA ALA A 89 4.17 -8.26 4.66
C ALA A 89 3.76 -7.43 5.88
N PRO A 90 3.38 -8.01 7.03
CA PRO A 90 3.06 -7.21 8.21
C PRO A 90 4.26 -6.45 8.78
N VAL A 91 5.46 -7.03 8.69
CA VAL A 91 6.69 -6.33 9.12
C VAL A 91 6.93 -5.11 8.23
N ALA A 92 6.79 -5.27 6.92
CA ALA A 92 6.93 -4.17 5.98
C ALA A 92 5.87 -3.09 6.22
N ALA A 93 4.63 -3.50 6.48
CA ALA A 93 3.55 -2.56 6.76
C ALA A 93 3.84 -1.75 8.03
N PHE A 94 4.28 -2.41 9.08
CA PHE A 94 4.62 -1.75 10.34
C PHE A 94 5.80 -0.79 10.15
N ALA A 95 6.86 -1.23 9.46
CA ALA A 95 8.03 -0.40 9.23
C ALA A 95 7.68 0.80 8.36
N THR A 96 6.89 0.60 7.30
CA THR A 96 6.46 1.69 6.41
C THR A 96 5.62 2.70 7.18
N ASP A 97 4.68 2.22 8.02
CA ASP A 97 3.84 3.09 8.84
C ASP A 97 4.70 3.98 9.74
N ARG A 98 5.65 3.40 10.45
CA ARG A 98 6.48 4.12 11.41
C ARG A 98 7.53 5.02 10.77
N LEU A 99 8.14 4.57 9.68
CA LEU A 99 9.30 5.24 9.10
C LEU A 99 8.95 6.19 7.96
N ALA A 100 7.89 5.90 7.21
CA ALA A 100 7.55 6.68 6.03
C ALA A 100 6.19 7.37 6.15
N ILE A 101 5.13 6.61 6.45
CA ILE A 101 3.76 7.16 6.38
C ILE A 101 3.57 8.29 7.38
N ARG A 102 3.97 8.11 8.62
CA ARG A 102 3.78 9.13 9.66
C ARG A 102 4.53 10.41 9.33
N ARG A 103 5.72 10.25 8.77
CA ARG A 103 6.54 11.37 8.33
C ARG A 103 5.87 12.14 7.18
N GLU A 104 5.38 11.41 6.18
CA GLU A 104 4.66 12.00 5.06
C GLU A 104 3.39 12.69 5.51
N GLU A 105 2.66 12.09 6.44
CA GLU A 105 1.42 12.67 6.96
C GLU A 105 1.67 14.01 7.66
N ARG A 106 2.75 14.11 8.42
CA ARG A 106 3.12 15.38 9.04
C ARG A 106 3.46 16.44 8.00
N HIS A 107 4.14 16.01 6.95
CA HIS A 107 4.51 16.89 5.84
C HIS A 107 3.27 17.37 5.07
N LEU A 108 2.36 16.47 4.78
CA LEU A 108 1.12 16.77 4.09
C LEU A 108 0.23 17.70 4.93
N ALA A 109 0.17 17.48 6.24
CA ALA A 109 -0.58 18.33 7.14
C ALA A 109 -0.02 19.78 7.13
N ALA A 110 1.30 19.91 7.09
CA ALA A 110 1.94 21.22 7.03
C ALA A 110 1.69 21.93 5.70
N LEU A 111 1.69 21.17 4.58
CA LEU A 111 1.51 21.74 3.25
C LEU A 111 0.06 22.07 2.92
N PHE A 112 -0.87 21.20 3.30
CA PHE A 112 -2.25 21.28 2.83
C PHE A 112 -3.26 21.66 3.92
N GLY A 113 -2.85 21.68 5.19
CA GLY A 113 -3.67 22.19 6.27
C GLY A 113 -5.07 21.60 6.35
N ALA A 114 -6.10 22.43 6.17
CA ALA A 114 -7.49 22.01 6.29
C ALA A 114 -7.87 20.94 5.27
N ALA A 115 -7.34 21.00 4.05
CA ALA A 115 -7.62 19.98 3.02
C ALA A 115 -7.13 18.60 3.48
N TRP A 116 -5.96 18.54 4.09
CA TRP A 116 -5.43 17.30 4.66
C TRP A 116 -6.33 16.81 5.80
N SER A 117 -6.75 17.68 6.71
CA SER A 117 -7.60 17.31 7.83
C SER A 117 -8.93 16.71 7.36
N VAL A 118 -9.56 17.30 6.34
CA VAL A 118 -10.79 16.78 5.76
C VAL A 118 -10.56 15.40 5.15
N TYR A 119 -9.51 15.25 4.36
CA TYR A 119 -9.17 13.98 3.73
C TYR A 119 -8.89 12.91 4.77
N ARG A 120 -8.08 13.22 5.77
CA ARG A 120 -7.74 12.29 6.85
C ARG A 120 -8.99 11.83 7.61
N SER A 121 -9.98 12.69 7.77
CA SER A 121 -11.21 12.35 8.47
C SER A 121 -12.11 11.42 7.67
N ARG A 122 -11.95 11.36 6.35
CA ARG A 122 -12.81 10.57 5.46
C ARG A 122 -12.20 9.25 5.04
N VAL A 123 -10.90 9.17 4.92
CA VAL A 123 -10.20 8.00 4.38
C VAL A 123 -9.19 7.50 5.40
N ARG A 124 -9.18 6.18 5.62
CA ARG A 124 -8.26 5.56 6.56
C ARG A 124 -6.86 5.48 5.96
N ARG A 125 -5.86 5.37 6.85
CA ARG A 125 -4.46 5.32 6.46
C ARG A 125 -4.17 4.17 5.50
N TRP A 126 -4.68 2.97 5.77
CA TRP A 126 -4.41 1.79 4.96
C TRP A 126 -5.54 1.46 4.02
N PHE A 127 -6.76 1.28 4.52
CA PHE A 127 -7.88 0.95 3.66
C PHE A 127 -9.20 1.28 4.30
N GLY A 128 -10.09 1.81 3.49
CA GLY A 128 -11.47 2.04 3.84
C GLY A 128 -11.80 3.50 4.11
N ARG A 129 -13.07 3.78 4.00
CA ARG A 129 -13.61 5.12 4.29
C ARG A 129 -14.21 5.12 5.68
N ARG A 130 -14.02 6.23 6.37
CA ARG A 130 -14.63 6.39 7.69
C ARG A 130 -16.09 6.76 7.52
N MET A 131 -16.95 6.08 8.31
CA MET A 131 -18.34 6.47 8.37
C MET A 131 -18.45 7.79 9.11
N ARG A 132 -19.23 8.70 8.56
CA ARG A 132 -19.56 9.92 9.30
C ARG A 132 -20.62 9.58 10.32
N SER A 133 -20.34 9.93 11.56
CA SER A 133 -21.32 9.84 12.61
C SER A 133 -22.25 11.06 12.58
#